data_fd6568a9a01359a0e1808984d5be8717
#
_entry.id   fd6568a9a01359a0e1808984d5be8717
#
_cell.length_a   1.000
_cell.length_b   1.000
_cell.length_c   1.000
_cell.angle_alpha   90.00
_cell.angle_beta   90.00
_cell.angle_gamma   90.00
#
_symmetry.space_group_name_H-M   'P 1'
#
loop_
_entity.id
_entity.type
_entity.pdbx_description
1 polymer ?
#
loop_
_entity_poly.entity_id
_entity_poly.type
_entity_poly.pdbx_seq_one_letter_code
_entity_poly.pdbx_strand_id
1 'polypeptide(L)'
;MGKVFERVVVVFLENTMRSSALANPYLNSLRKKGVFMTNAQGVTHPSQPNYIATIAGDTMGIADDAAHYVEWYWVTPTSEQGKTTGSYRYHEEGFSPVTIVDLLEAKNLSWKCYAEDLPPDAEYKDKLQYDLSKSPAENLANVPPDSFPYARKHVPFLSFPSIVSDPKRLTRIVNACEFEIDLNSETVPHQLPHFSLYVPNLLNDGHNVTEEIYRPAANNTDLGQDTANLDNIANFLTSFLGDDPVSKFPPETLIVITFDEAYPYPFDYGIYALLIGDFLEPGTINTAPVNHYSLLRSIEENFGLGSLNRHDAMARPYWFLRD
;
A
#
# COMPACT_ATOMS: atom_id res chain seq x y z
N MET A 1 3.81 -5.52 24.37
CA MET A 1 3.34 -6.76 23.76
C MET A 1 4.53 -7.47 23.11
N GLY A 2 4.51 -8.80 23.01
CA GLY A 2 5.53 -9.53 22.27
C GLY A 2 5.27 -9.40 20.77
N LYS A 3 6.32 -9.53 19.98
CA LYS A 3 6.27 -9.62 18.52
C LYS A 3 5.47 -10.87 18.12
N VAL A 4 4.54 -10.73 17.18
CA VAL A 4 3.64 -11.80 16.72
C VAL A 4 4.11 -12.38 15.40
N PHE A 5 4.68 -11.54 14.53
CA PHE A 5 5.21 -11.96 13.24
C PHE A 5 6.59 -11.35 12.97
N GLU A 6 7.42 -12.10 12.25
CA GLU A 6 8.76 -11.66 11.86
C GLU A 6 8.74 -10.78 10.61
N ARG A 7 7.77 -11.00 9.72
CA ARG A 7 7.63 -10.30 8.44
C ARG A 7 6.18 -10.00 8.14
N VAL A 8 5.96 -8.94 7.38
CA VAL A 8 4.66 -8.64 6.80
C VAL A 8 4.79 -8.36 5.31
N VAL A 9 3.90 -8.96 4.54
CA VAL A 9 3.71 -8.70 3.10
C VAL A 9 2.32 -8.14 2.93
N VAL A 10 2.24 -6.89 2.49
CA VAL A 10 0.98 -6.20 2.21
C VAL A 10 0.78 -6.17 0.70
N VAL A 11 -0.31 -6.76 0.23
CA VAL A 11 -0.74 -6.74 -1.17
C VAL A 11 -1.95 -5.82 -1.27
N PHE A 12 -1.82 -4.74 -2.02
CA PHE A 12 -2.90 -3.82 -2.30
C PHE A 12 -3.54 -4.12 -3.65
N LEU A 13 -4.87 -4.23 -3.63
CA LEU A 13 -5.74 -4.37 -4.79
C LEU A 13 -6.60 -3.13 -4.93
N GLU A 14 -7.28 -2.97 -6.05
CA GLU A 14 -7.92 -1.72 -6.46
C GLU A 14 -9.45 -1.77 -6.51
N ASN A 15 -10.04 -0.65 -6.12
CA ASN A 15 -11.41 -0.22 -6.45
C ASN A 15 -12.52 -1.27 -6.31
N THR A 16 -12.56 -2.03 -5.20
CA THR A 16 -13.57 -3.09 -5.07
C THR A 16 -14.30 -3.06 -3.73
N MET A 17 -15.63 -2.95 -3.78
CA MET A 17 -16.46 -3.19 -2.60
C MET A 17 -16.28 -4.62 -2.08
N ARG A 18 -16.29 -4.77 -0.76
CA ARG A 18 -16.24 -6.07 -0.09
C ARG A 18 -17.30 -7.05 -0.61
N SER A 19 -18.52 -6.57 -0.85
CA SER A 19 -19.61 -7.41 -1.37
C SER A 19 -19.31 -7.94 -2.77
N SER A 20 -18.73 -7.12 -3.64
CA SER A 20 -18.33 -7.53 -4.98
C SER A 20 -17.17 -8.53 -4.94
N ALA A 21 -16.14 -8.26 -4.12
CA ALA A 21 -15.04 -9.20 -3.91
C ALA A 21 -15.55 -10.56 -3.41
N LEU A 22 -16.48 -10.58 -2.46
CA LEU A 22 -17.08 -11.82 -1.94
C LEU A 22 -18.00 -12.54 -2.92
N ALA A 23 -18.48 -11.87 -3.96
CA ALA A 23 -19.22 -12.52 -5.04
C ALA A 23 -18.32 -13.35 -5.96
N ASN A 24 -17.01 -13.03 -6.03
CA ASN A 24 -16.05 -13.86 -6.75
C ASN A 24 -15.78 -15.16 -5.98
N PRO A 25 -15.93 -16.35 -6.61
CA PRO A 25 -15.79 -17.64 -5.93
C PRO A 25 -14.42 -17.88 -5.29
N TYR A 26 -13.36 -17.43 -5.95
CA TYR A 26 -12.00 -17.57 -5.43
C TYR A 26 -11.79 -16.72 -4.17
N LEU A 27 -12.08 -15.43 -4.21
CA LEU A 27 -11.92 -14.52 -3.07
C LEU A 27 -12.79 -14.96 -1.88
N ASN A 28 -14.02 -15.44 -2.15
CA ASN A 28 -14.89 -15.98 -1.12
C ASN A 28 -14.34 -17.28 -0.51
N SER A 29 -13.67 -18.10 -1.29
CA SER A 29 -12.98 -19.30 -0.77
C SER A 29 -11.72 -18.92 0.01
N LEU A 30 -10.93 -17.99 -0.53
CA LEU A 30 -9.66 -17.56 0.05
C LEU A 30 -9.82 -16.98 1.47
N ARG A 31 -10.91 -16.24 1.75
CA ARG A 31 -11.18 -15.69 3.09
C ARG A 31 -11.24 -16.75 4.21
N LYS A 32 -11.41 -18.03 3.87
CA LYS A 32 -11.42 -19.13 4.83
C LYS A 32 -10.02 -19.61 5.21
N LYS A 33 -8.99 -19.17 4.50
CA LYS A 33 -7.60 -19.56 4.76
C LYS A 33 -6.92 -18.67 5.81
N GLY A 34 -7.61 -17.66 6.36
CA GLY A 34 -7.05 -16.74 7.34
C GLY A 34 -8.12 -16.06 8.18
N VAL A 35 -7.80 -14.89 8.68
CA VAL A 35 -8.70 -14.02 9.47
C VAL A 35 -9.30 -12.98 8.53
N PHE A 36 -10.61 -13.02 8.37
CA PHE A 36 -11.34 -12.08 7.51
C PHE A 36 -11.91 -10.91 8.30
N MET A 37 -11.53 -9.68 7.90
CA MET A 37 -11.94 -8.43 8.54
C MET A 37 -13.23 -7.93 7.89
N THR A 38 -14.38 -8.20 8.49
CA THR A 38 -15.70 -7.87 7.90
C THR A 38 -16.06 -6.39 7.99
N ASN A 39 -15.31 -5.61 8.74
CA ASN A 39 -15.55 -4.17 8.92
C ASN A 39 -14.28 -3.35 8.60
N ALA A 40 -13.53 -3.80 7.59
CA ALA A 40 -12.44 -3.03 7.01
C ALA A 40 -12.99 -1.98 6.05
N GLN A 41 -12.40 -0.79 6.06
CA GLN A 41 -12.79 0.36 5.25
C GLN A 41 -11.57 1.02 4.61
N GLY A 42 -11.75 1.59 3.41
CA GLY A 42 -10.81 2.56 2.85
C GLY A 42 -10.80 3.84 3.69
N VAL A 43 -9.82 4.68 3.47
CA VAL A 43 -9.71 5.99 4.17
C VAL A 43 -10.44 7.08 3.42
N THR A 44 -10.29 7.10 2.10
CA THR A 44 -10.83 8.16 1.23
C THR A 44 -10.93 7.70 -0.22
N HIS A 45 -11.19 8.64 -1.12
CA HIS A 45 -11.10 8.56 -2.58
C HIS A 45 -10.29 9.75 -3.11
N PRO A 46 -9.58 9.59 -4.23
CA PRO A 46 -9.30 8.39 -5.01
C PRO A 46 -8.20 7.51 -4.38
N SER A 47 -7.60 6.61 -5.19
CA SER A 47 -6.64 5.59 -4.77
C SER A 47 -5.40 6.12 -4.04
N GLN A 48 -4.65 7.04 -4.66
CA GLN A 48 -3.32 7.46 -4.17
C GLN A 48 -3.28 7.83 -2.67
N PRO A 49 -4.19 8.66 -2.13
CA PRO A 49 -4.18 9.00 -0.71
C PRO A 49 -4.36 7.79 0.23
N ASN A 50 -4.98 6.68 -0.19
CA ASN A 50 -5.07 5.46 0.61
C ASN A 50 -3.71 4.75 0.73
N TYR A 51 -2.96 4.69 -0.36
CA TYR A 51 -1.58 4.17 -0.35
C TYR A 51 -0.68 5.02 0.55
N ILE A 52 -0.76 6.35 0.42
CA ILE A 52 -0.02 7.29 1.28
C ILE A 52 -0.39 7.09 2.76
N ALA A 53 -1.68 6.97 3.08
CA ALA A 53 -2.16 6.76 4.43
C ALA A 53 -1.55 5.52 5.10
N THR A 54 -1.34 4.45 4.33
CA THR A 54 -0.79 3.18 4.80
C THR A 54 0.65 3.28 5.29
N ILE A 55 1.45 4.18 4.73
CA ILE A 55 2.86 4.32 5.10
C ILE A 55 3.16 5.57 5.91
N ALA A 56 2.26 6.56 5.89
CA ALA A 56 2.46 7.84 6.54
C ALA A 56 1.51 8.11 7.72
N GLY A 57 0.49 7.29 7.94
CA GLY A 57 -0.52 7.53 8.98
C GLY A 57 -1.43 8.73 8.70
N ASP A 58 -1.38 9.25 7.49
CA ASP A 58 -2.17 10.37 6.99
C ASP A 58 -2.12 10.43 5.47
N THR A 59 -3.11 11.07 4.83
CA THR A 59 -3.11 11.30 3.38
C THR A 59 -2.12 12.39 2.94
N MET A 60 -1.52 13.09 3.89
CA MET A 60 -0.57 14.18 3.70
C MET A 60 -1.12 15.33 2.81
N GLY A 61 -2.45 15.52 2.81
CA GLY A 61 -3.12 16.51 1.98
C GLY A 61 -3.25 16.12 0.51
N ILE A 62 -2.78 14.95 0.11
CA ILE A 62 -2.98 14.42 -1.24
C ILE A 62 -4.45 14.00 -1.36
N ALA A 63 -5.12 14.46 -2.43
CA ALA A 63 -6.55 14.26 -2.65
C ALA A 63 -6.88 13.93 -4.10
N ASP A 64 -5.89 13.53 -4.89
CA ASP A 64 -6.03 13.12 -6.29
C ASP A 64 -4.95 12.08 -6.64
N ASP A 65 -4.96 11.62 -7.90
CA ASP A 65 -4.05 10.59 -8.42
C ASP A 65 -2.88 11.17 -9.23
N ALA A 66 -2.70 12.48 -9.23
CA ALA A 66 -1.57 13.09 -9.90
C ALA A 66 -0.24 12.78 -9.18
N ALA A 67 0.86 12.94 -9.88
CA ALA A 67 2.17 12.79 -9.25
C ALA A 67 2.41 13.95 -8.26
N HIS A 68 2.69 13.60 -7.02
CA HIS A 68 2.99 14.54 -5.95
C HIS A 68 4.28 14.17 -5.23
N TYR A 69 4.92 15.23 -4.67
CA TYR A 69 5.85 15.07 -3.56
C TYR A 69 5.23 15.64 -2.30
N VAL A 70 5.28 14.86 -1.22
CA VAL A 70 4.86 15.30 0.11
C VAL A 70 5.93 16.23 0.65
N GLU A 71 5.70 17.50 0.43
CA GLU A 71 6.55 18.58 0.93
C GLU A 71 5.86 19.32 2.03
N TRP A 72 6.59 20.30 2.52
CA TRP A 72 6.12 21.32 3.42
C TRP A 72 4.97 22.10 2.81
N TYR A 73 3.76 21.86 3.27
CA TYR A 73 2.56 22.57 2.84
C TYR A 73 1.83 23.21 4.02
N TRP A 74 1.57 24.51 3.91
CA TRP A 74 0.47 25.14 4.58
C TRP A 74 -0.80 24.75 3.82
N VAL A 75 -1.55 23.77 4.30
CA VAL A 75 -2.93 23.62 3.87
C VAL A 75 -3.78 24.40 4.85
N THR A 76 -4.23 25.57 4.44
CA THR A 76 -5.33 26.21 5.13
C THR A 76 -6.57 25.36 4.93
N PRO A 77 -7.29 24.95 5.98
CA PRO A 77 -8.56 24.25 5.80
C PRO A 77 -9.52 25.17 5.05
N THR A 78 -9.73 24.91 3.78
CA THR A 78 -10.83 25.57 3.07
C THR A 78 -12.08 24.77 3.41
N SER A 79 -13.00 25.42 4.11
CA SER A 79 -14.31 24.89 4.49
C SER A 79 -15.27 24.74 3.31
N GLU A 80 -14.77 24.76 2.09
CA GLU A 80 -15.60 24.65 0.90
C GLU A 80 -15.61 23.21 0.38
N GLN A 81 -16.81 22.66 0.33
CA GLN A 81 -17.21 21.41 -0.34
C GLN A 81 -16.98 20.08 0.39
N GLY A 82 -17.07 20.03 1.72
CA GLY A 82 -17.18 18.74 2.42
C GLY A 82 -15.93 17.85 2.39
N LYS A 83 -14.79 18.37 1.95
CA LYS A 83 -13.49 17.72 2.02
C LYS A 83 -12.85 18.09 3.34
N THR A 84 -12.76 17.14 4.26
CA THR A 84 -11.95 17.27 5.48
C THR A 84 -10.49 17.18 5.09
N THR A 85 -9.91 18.30 4.74
CA THR A 85 -8.46 18.41 4.65
C THR A 85 -7.91 18.51 6.06
N GLY A 86 -7.25 17.45 6.53
CA GLY A 86 -6.48 17.53 7.77
C GLY A 86 -5.35 18.55 7.59
N SER A 87 -5.32 19.58 8.44
CA SER A 87 -4.21 20.53 8.44
C SER A 87 -3.07 19.96 9.26
N TYR A 88 -1.97 19.60 8.62
CA TYR A 88 -0.74 19.26 9.32
C TYR A 88 0.25 20.42 9.21
N ARG A 89 0.81 20.80 10.35
CA ARG A 89 1.87 21.80 10.41
C ARG A 89 3.20 21.09 10.51
N TYR A 90 4.00 21.19 9.48
CA TYR A 90 5.42 20.90 9.55
C TYR A 90 6.17 22.23 9.66
N HIS A 91 7.13 22.33 10.55
CA HIS A 91 7.66 23.63 10.95
C HIS A 91 9.09 23.92 10.50
N GLU A 92 9.69 23.09 9.65
CA GLU A 92 11.08 23.33 9.24
C GLU A 92 11.26 23.20 7.73
N GLU A 93 11.83 24.20 7.15
CA GLU A 93 12.20 24.27 5.74
C GLU A 93 13.17 23.11 5.42
N GLY A 94 12.87 22.29 4.41
CA GLY A 94 13.69 21.14 3.99
C GLY A 94 13.42 19.82 4.72
N PHE A 95 12.41 19.75 5.59
CA PHE A 95 12.02 18.51 6.27
C PHE A 95 10.96 17.74 5.46
N SER A 96 11.27 16.50 5.09
CA SER A 96 10.25 15.58 4.55
C SER A 96 9.54 14.86 5.70
N PRO A 97 8.20 14.69 5.62
CA PRO A 97 7.49 13.96 6.64
C PRO A 97 8.02 12.54 6.81
N VAL A 98 8.20 12.11 8.07
CA VAL A 98 8.57 10.74 8.40
C VAL A 98 7.48 9.75 7.98
N THR A 99 7.91 8.57 7.59
CA THR A 99 7.06 7.45 7.20
C THR A 99 7.41 6.22 8.04
N ILE A 100 6.71 5.13 7.81
CA ILE A 100 7.05 3.84 8.42
C ILE A 100 8.52 3.43 8.13
N VAL A 101 9.07 3.85 6.98
CA VAL A 101 10.46 3.57 6.59
C VAL A 101 11.44 4.11 7.64
N ASP A 102 11.23 5.34 8.09
CA ASP A 102 12.09 5.98 9.09
C ASP A 102 12.04 5.23 10.42
N LEU A 103 10.84 4.78 10.81
CA LEU A 103 10.65 4.00 12.04
C LEU A 103 11.31 2.62 11.96
N LEU A 104 11.17 1.94 10.81
CA LEU A 104 11.80 0.64 10.57
C LEU A 104 13.33 0.74 10.59
N GLU A 105 13.88 1.69 9.84
CA GLU A 105 15.33 1.89 9.77
C GLU A 105 15.93 2.28 11.12
N ALA A 106 15.21 3.07 11.94
CA ALA A 106 15.64 3.37 13.31
C ALA A 106 15.75 2.12 14.21
N LYS A 107 15.09 1.03 13.84
CA LYS A 107 15.16 -0.28 14.51
C LYS A 107 16.03 -1.31 13.76
N ASN A 108 16.74 -0.88 12.71
CA ASN A 108 17.50 -1.77 11.82
C ASN A 108 16.64 -2.87 11.17
N LEU A 109 15.37 -2.58 10.89
CA LEU A 109 14.47 -3.46 10.19
C LEU A 109 14.48 -3.14 8.69
N SER A 110 14.46 -4.19 7.88
CA SER A 110 14.51 -4.07 6.42
C SER A 110 13.12 -3.85 5.83
N TRP A 111 13.07 -3.15 4.70
CA TRP A 111 11.85 -2.93 3.95
C TRP A 111 12.12 -2.94 2.44
N LYS A 112 11.12 -3.29 1.64
CA LYS A 112 11.10 -3.13 0.17
C LYS A 112 9.69 -2.82 -0.32
N CYS A 113 9.63 -2.15 -1.45
CA CYS A 113 8.43 -2.05 -2.28
C CYS A 113 8.68 -2.81 -3.56
N TYR A 114 7.81 -3.77 -3.86
CA TYR A 114 7.82 -4.57 -5.09
C TYR A 114 6.68 -4.09 -5.97
N ALA A 115 7.00 -3.38 -7.06
CA ALA A 115 6.01 -2.86 -7.98
C ALA A 115 6.08 -3.62 -9.31
N GLU A 116 4.95 -4.22 -9.72
CA GLU A 116 4.87 -4.87 -11.02
C GLU A 116 5.05 -3.85 -12.14
N ASP A 117 5.79 -4.25 -13.17
CA ASP A 117 6.11 -3.44 -14.34
C ASP A 117 6.81 -2.11 -14.04
N LEU A 118 7.35 -1.95 -12.84
CA LEU A 118 8.27 -0.84 -12.57
C LEU A 118 9.40 -0.89 -13.61
N PRO A 119 9.59 0.16 -14.41
CA PRO A 119 10.61 0.16 -15.44
C PRO A 119 11.99 -0.18 -14.90
N PRO A 120 12.70 -1.16 -15.50
CA PRO A 120 13.93 -1.71 -14.91
C PRO A 120 15.18 -0.89 -15.19
N ASP A 121 15.12 0.10 -16.08
CA ASP A 121 16.29 0.83 -16.55
C ASP A 121 16.81 1.85 -15.51
N ALA A 122 18.11 2.07 -15.52
CA ALA A 122 18.77 3.06 -14.66
C ALA A 122 18.25 4.48 -14.94
N GLU A 123 17.94 4.80 -16.20
CA GLU A 123 17.43 6.11 -16.59
C GLU A 123 16.09 6.42 -15.92
N TYR A 124 15.21 5.42 -15.78
CA TYR A 124 13.95 5.59 -15.08
C TYR A 124 14.16 5.88 -13.58
N LYS A 125 15.05 5.13 -12.93
CA LYS A 125 15.39 5.36 -11.52
C LYS A 125 16.05 6.74 -11.32
N ASP A 126 16.91 7.16 -12.25
CA ASP A 126 17.52 8.49 -12.21
C ASP A 126 16.45 9.61 -12.31
N LYS A 127 15.41 9.40 -13.13
CA LYS A 127 14.28 10.34 -13.25
C LYS A 127 13.38 10.34 -12.01
N LEU A 128 13.36 9.27 -11.24
CA LEU A 128 12.62 9.21 -9.97
C LEU A 128 13.39 9.87 -8.83
N GLN A 129 14.71 10.08 -8.98
CA GLN A 129 15.52 10.67 -7.94
C GLN A 129 15.18 12.15 -7.75
N TYR A 130 14.84 12.51 -6.52
CA TYR A 130 14.55 13.89 -6.12
C TYR A 130 15.85 14.67 -5.93
N ASP A 131 15.98 15.78 -6.62
CA ASP A 131 17.11 16.70 -6.50
C ASP A 131 16.78 17.80 -5.47
N LEU A 132 17.40 17.72 -4.30
CA LEU A 132 17.20 18.66 -3.21
C LEU A 132 17.63 20.11 -3.57
N SER A 133 18.38 20.32 -4.65
CA SER A 133 18.77 21.65 -5.13
C SER A 133 17.69 22.32 -5.99
N LYS A 134 16.65 21.58 -6.37
CA LYS A 134 15.56 22.04 -7.21
C LYS A 134 14.28 22.21 -6.42
N SER A 135 13.40 23.06 -6.92
CA SER A 135 12.05 23.16 -6.39
C SER A 135 11.23 21.90 -6.67
N PRO A 136 10.14 21.64 -5.91
CA PRO A 136 9.21 20.56 -6.15
C PRO A 136 8.67 20.51 -7.57
N ALA A 137 8.30 21.66 -8.10
CA ALA A 137 7.77 21.77 -9.46
C ALA A 137 8.79 21.35 -10.53
N GLU A 138 10.07 21.71 -10.33
CA GLU A 138 11.15 21.29 -11.23
C GLU A 138 11.42 19.77 -11.13
N ASN A 139 11.33 19.20 -9.93
CA ASN A 139 11.44 17.77 -9.75
C ASN A 139 10.25 17.03 -10.39
N LEU A 140 9.02 17.51 -10.20
CA LEU A 140 7.81 16.92 -10.79
C LEU A 140 7.81 16.96 -12.32
N ALA A 141 8.39 17.99 -12.92
CA ALA A 141 8.49 18.12 -14.38
C ALA A 141 9.29 16.96 -15.04
N ASN A 142 10.12 16.28 -14.27
CA ASN A 142 10.95 15.17 -14.75
C ASN A 142 10.40 13.80 -14.34
N VAL A 143 9.30 13.74 -13.57
CA VAL A 143 8.70 12.45 -13.17
C VAL A 143 8.18 11.74 -14.41
N PRO A 144 8.56 10.47 -14.64
CA PRO A 144 8.01 9.71 -15.73
C PRO A 144 6.49 9.59 -15.59
N PRO A 145 5.73 9.70 -16.68
CA PRO A 145 4.30 9.43 -16.66
C PRO A 145 4.02 7.97 -16.30
N ASP A 146 2.81 7.68 -15.88
CA ASP A 146 2.36 6.30 -15.75
C ASP A 146 2.54 5.56 -17.09
N SER A 147 2.99 4.33 -16.99
CA SER A 147 3.28 3.47 -18.14
C SER A 147 2.46 2.20 -17.97
N PHE A 148 1.29 2.14 -18.62
CA PHE A 148 0.46 0.95 -18.53
C PHE A 148 1.27 -0.34 -18.81
N PRO A 149 1.15 -1.37 -17.97
CA PRO A 149 0.22 -1.48 -16.84
C PRO A 149 0.75 -0.96 -15.48
N TYR A 150 1.93 -0.37 -15.41
CA TYR A 150 2.49 0.24 -14.19
C TYR A 150 1.78 1.54 -13.81
N ALA A 151 1.48 1.71 -12.52
CA ALA A 151 0.92 2.94 -11.98
C ALA A 151 1.79 3.50 -10.85
N ARG A 152 2.42 4.68 -11.06
CA ARG A 152 3.23 5.36 -10.05
C ARG A 152 2.41 5.72 -8.81
N LYS A 153 1.14 6.11 -8.98
CA LYS A 153 0.23 6.51 -7.91
C LYS A 153 0.04 5.43 -6.83
N HIS A 154 0.27 4.16 -7.17
CA HIS A 154 0.18 3.02 -6.26
C HIS A 154 1.49 2.75 -5.50
N VAL A 155 2.58 3.47 -5.81
CA VAL A 155 3.89 3.33 -5.17
C VAL A 155 4.13 4.53 -4.23
N PRO A 156 3.58 4.51 -3.00
CA PRO A 156 3.51 5.70 -2.15
C PRO A 156 4.87 6.26 -1.75
N PHE A 157 5.89 5.43 -1.68
CA PHE A 157 7.26 5.83 -1.34
C PHE A 157 7.84 6.86 -2.30
N LEU A 158 7.41 6.84 -3.57
CA LEU A 158 7.85 7.79 -4.59
C LEU A 158 7.35 9.23 -4.35
N SER A 159 6.42 9.41 -3.43
CA SER A 159 5.90 10.72 -3.05
C SER A 159 6.66 11.38 -1.90
N PHE A 160 7.67 10.71 -1.33
CA PHE A 160 8.42 11.24 -0.18
C PHE A 160 9.85 11.63 -0.56
N PRO A 161 10.19 12.93 -0.57
CA PRO A 161 11.55 13.40 -0.87
C PRO A 161 12.62 12.73 -0.01
N SER A 162 12.36 12.46 1.27
CA SER A 162 13.28 11.73 2.15
C SER A 162 13.62 10.30 1.67
N ILE A 163 12.79 9.73 0.81
CA ILE A 163 13.02 8.41 0.22
C ILE A 163 13.69 8.54 -1.15
N VAL A 164 13.13 9.37 -2.03
CA VAL A 164 13.60 9.45 -3.41
C VAL A 164 14.86 10.32 -3.59
N SER A 165 15.26 11.10 -2.59
CA SER A 165 16.56 11.81 -2.59
C SER A 165 17.72 10.95 -2.04
N ASP A 166 17.41 9.84 -1.35
CA ASP A 166 18.43 8.91 -0.85
C ASP A 166 18.56 7.71 -1.82
N PRO A 167 19.70 7.59 -2.52
CA PRO A 167 19.92 6.48 -3.44
C PRO A 167 19.79 5.10 -2.80
N LYS A 168 20.13 4.95 -1.50
CA LYS A 168 20.01 3.68 -0.79
C LYS A 168 18.55 3.30 -0.53
N ARG A 169 17.71 4.27 -0.22
CA ARG A 169 16.26 4.08 -0.05
C ARG A 169 15.59 3.84 -1.39
N LEU A 170 15.96 4.60 -2.42
CA LEU A 170 15.40 4.46 -3.76
C LEU A 170 15.66 3.06 -4.34
N THR A 171 16.82 2.44 -4.06
CA THR A 171 17.10 1.05 -4.50
C THR A 171 16.24 -0.01 -3.82
N ARG A 172 15.44 0.34 -2.82
CA ARG A 172 14.49 -0.59 -2.16
C ARG A 172 13.11 -0.57 -2.82
N ILE A 173 12.89 0.31 -3.79
CA ILE A 173 11.72 0.29 -4.67
C ILE A 173 12.15 -0.46 -5.92
N VAL A 174 11.67 -1.69 -6.08
CA VAL A 174 12.16 -2.63 -7.08
C VAL A 174 11.03 -3.17 -7.95
N ASN A 175 11.40 -3.70 -9.13
CA ASN A 175 10.43 -4.45 -9.93
C ASN A 175 10.01 -5.72 -9.18
N ALA A 176 8.72 -6.06 -9.26
CA ALA A 176 8.15 -7.19 -8.53
C ALA A 176 8.75 -8.56 -8.90
N CYS A 177 9.46 -8.68 -10.03
CA CYS A 177 10.21 -9.89 -10.36
C CYS A 177 11.28 -10.25 -9.30
N GLU A 178 11.73 -9.28 -8.48
CA GLU A 178 12.64 -9.55 -7.36
C GLU A 178 11.94 -10.22 -6.17
N PHE A 179 10.61 -10.18 -6.09
CA PHE A 179 9.89 -10.73 -4.97
C PHE A 179 10.09 -12.25 -4.81
N GLU A 180 9.96 -13.01 -5.89
CA GLU A 180 10.18 -14.47 -5.86
C GLU A 180 11.65 -14.83 -5.58
N ILE A 181 12.59 -13.96 -5.97
CA ILE A 181 14.01 -14.14 -5.65
C ILE A 181 14.22 -13.99 -4.14
N ASP A 182 13.69 -12.91 -3.55
CA ASP A 182 13.80 -12.66 -2.12
C ASP A 182 13.03 -13.70 -1.29
N LEU A 183 11.86 -14.13 -1.77
CA LEU A 183 11.03 -15.13 -1.11
C LEU A 183 11.72 -16.49 -1.00
N ASN A 184 12.41 -16.89 -2.07
CA ASN A 184 13.05 -18.22 -2.16
C ASN A 184 14.53 -18.20 -1.74
N SER A 185 15.05 -17.08 -1.28
CA SER A 185 16.44 -16.97 -0.87
C SER A 185 16.64 -17.38 0.59
N GLU A 186 17.59 -18.27 0.81
CA GLU A 186 18.04 -18.66 2.15
C GLU A 186 19.16 -17.76 2.69
N THR A 187 19.69 -16.85 1.86
CA THR A 187 20.86 -16.03 2.19
C THR A 187 20.53 -14.58 2.45
N VAL A 188 21.06 -14.02 3.54
CA VAL A 188 21.06 -12.57 3.80
C VAL A 188 22.04 -11.91 2.80
N PRO A 189 21.67 -10.81 2.10
CA PRO A 189 20.50 -9.93 2.29
C PRO A 189 19.28 -10.22 1.39
N HIS A 190 19.26 -11.33 0.70
CA HIS A 190 18.22 -11.67 -0.27
C HIS A 190 16.98 -12.36 0.34
N GLN A 191 16.78 -12.21 1.63
CA GLN A 191 15.57 -12.71 2.27
C GLN A 191 14.44 -11.68 2.17
N LEU A 192 13.21 -12.19 2.20
CA LEU A 192 12.03 -11.35 2.32
C LEU A 192 12.18 -10.36 3.48
N PRO A 193 12.03 -9.05 3.28
CA PRO A 193 12.26 -8.06 4.33
C PRO A 193 11.20 -8.12 5.44
N HIS A 194 11.46 -7.42 6.55
CA HIS A 194 10.50 -7.32 7.66
C HIS A 194 9.19 -6.64 7.22
N PHE A 195 9.29 -5.65 6.34
CA PHE A 195 8.13 -5.00 5.73
C PHE A 195 8.24 -5.02 4.21
N SER A 196 7.24 -5.59 3.56
CA SER A 196 7.09 -5.64 2.11
C SER A 196 5.75 -5.03 1.70
N LEU A 197 5.78 -4.05 0.82
CA LEU A 197 4.60 -3.60 0.10
C LEU A 197 4.69 -4.18 -1.31
N TYR A 198 3.72 -5.03 -1.67
CA TYR A 198 3.59 -5.55 -3.02
C TYR A 198 2.48 -4.80 -3.75
N VAL A 199 2.83 -4.18 -4.86
CA VAL A 199 1.95 -3.36 -5.69
C VAL A 199 1.77 -4.08 -7.02
N PRO A 200 0.65 -4.77 -7.23
CA PRO A 200 0.32 -5.34 -8.53
C PRO A 200 0.16 -4.24 -9.58
N ASN A 201 0.27 -4.59 -10.84
CA ASN A 201 -0.01 -3.68 -11.94
C ASN A 201 -1.53 -3.50 -12.14
N LEU A 202 -1.93 -2.54 -12.98
CA LEU A 202 -3.33 -2.17 -13.22
C LEU A 202 -4.23 -3.30 -13.76
N LEU A 203 -3.66 -4.39 -14.25
CA LEU A 203 -4.40 -5.59 -14.65
C LEU A 203 -4.60 -6.53 -13.47
N ASN A 204 -3.54 -6.74 -12.69
CA ASN A 204 -3.51 -7.70 -11.60
C ASN A 204 -4.15 -7.17 -10.32
N ASP A 205 -4.16 -5.84 -10.13
CA ASP A 205 -4.83 -5.19 -8.99
C ASP A 205 -6.36 -5.08 -9.16
N GLY A 206 -6.87 -5.27 -10.40
CA GLY A 206 -8.28 -5.19 -10.73
C GLY A 206 -8.77 -3.80 -11.15
N HIS A 207 -7.88 -2.82 -11.32
CA HIS A 207 -8.26 -1.49 -11.78
C HIS A 207 -8.72 -1.51 -13.25
N ASN A 208 -7.98 -2.22 -14.11
CA ASN A 208 -8.26 -2.30 -15.54
C ASN A 208 -8.44 -3.74 -16.02
N VAL A 209 -9.29 -3.94 -17.02
CA VAL A 209 -9.44 -5.23 -17.71
C VAL A 209 -8.42 -5.38 -18.82
N THR A 210 -8.21 -4.31 -19.59
CA THR A 210 -7.30 -4.27 -20.74
C THR A 210 -6.68 -2.88 -20.89
N GLU A 211 -5.61 -2.78 -21.69
CA GLU A 211 -5.00 -1.50 -22.03
C GLU A 211 -5.96 -0.54 -22.76
N GLU A 212 -6.90 -1.06 -23.56
CA GLU A 212 -7.83 -0.24 -24.34
C GLU A 212 -8.71 0.67 -23.50
N ILE A 213 -8.97 0.27 -22.25
CA ILE A 213 -9.76 1.05 -21.30
C ILE A 213 -8.91 1.87 -20.34
N TYR A 214 -7.57 1.77 -20.45
CA TYR A 214 -6.66 2.57 -19.63
C TYR A 214 -6.80 4.07 -19.99
N ARG A 215 -6.89 4.89 -18.96
CA ARG A 215 -6.88 6.35 -19.08
C ARG A 215 -5.83 6.91 -18.13
N PRO A 216 -5.03 7.89 -18.57
CA PRO A 216 -4.09 8.58 -17.69
C PRO A 216 -4.77 9.11 -16.43
N ALA A 217 -4.06 9.11 -15.31
CA ALA A 217 -4.59 9.43 -13.98
C ALA A 217 -5.41 10.75 -13.92
N ALA A 218 -5.02 11.77 -14.68
CA ALA A 218 -5.72 13.05 -14.72
C ALA A 218 -7.16 12.98 -15.31
N ASN A 219 -7.47 11.92 -16.05
CA ASN A 219 -8.78 11.70 -16.68
C ASN A 219 -9.38 10.34 -16.33
N ASN A 220 -8.80 9.65 -15.37
CA ASN A 220 -9.26 8.33 -14.96
C ASN A 220 -10.58 8.50 -14.18
N THR A 221 -11.67 8.34 -14.89
CA THR A 221 -12.98 8.11 -14.26
C THR A 221 -13.07 6.62 -14.01
N ASP A 222 -13.28 6.23 -12.77
CA ASP A 222 -13.46 4.84 -12.39
C ASP A 222 -14.40 4.12 -13.34
N LEU A 223 -13.83 3.16 -14.05
CA LEU A 223 -14.58 2.30 -14.95
C LEU A 223 -15.11 1.16 -14.09
N GLY A 224 -16.33 1.24 -13.70
CA GLY A 224 -16.99 0.34 -12.77
C GLY A 224 -16.49 -1.12 -12.80
N GLN A 225 -16.65 -1.77 -11.68
CA GLN A 225 -16.21 -3.14 -11.45
C GLN A 225 -16.89 -4.11 -12.41
N ASP A 226 -16.12 -4.63 -13.33
CA ASP A 226 -16.51 -5.76 -14.16
C ASP A 226 -16.12 -7.06 -13.45
N THR A 227 -16.83 -8.13 -13.72
CA THR A 227 -16.46 -9.49 -13.27
C THR A 227 -15.09 -9.89 -13.79
N ALA A 228 -14.68 -9.41 -14.94
CA ALA A 228 -13.36 -9.66 -15.51
C ALA A 228 -12.22 -9.07 -14.67
N ASN A 229 -12.43 -7.92 -14.00
CA ASN A 229 -11.44 -7.35 -13.09
C ASN A 229 -11.21 -8.28 -11.89
N LEU A 230 -12.30 -8.84 -11.33
CA LEU A 230 -12.22 -9.78 -10.22
C LEU A 230 -11.58 -11.11 -10.62
N ASP A 231 -11.75 -11.55 -11.85
CA ASP A 231 -11.08 -12.75 -12.37
C ASP A 231 -9.58 -12.52 -12.57
N ASN A 232 -9.17 -11.33 -12.99
CA ASN A 232 -7.76 -10.95 -13.04
C ASN A 232 -7.12 -10.98 -11.63
N ILE A 233 -7.78 -10.39 -10.64
CA ILE A 233 -7.36 -10.48 -9.23
C ILE A 233 -7.25 -11.93 -8.78
N ALA A 234 -8.25 -12.75 -9.07
CA ALA A 234 -8.27 -14.17 -8.68
C ALA A 234 -7.11 -14.95 -9.31
N ASN A 235 -6.83 -14.71 -10.58
CA ASN A 235 -5.71 -15.33 -11.29
C ASN A 235 -4.36 -14.89 -10.71
N PHE A 236 -4.19 -13.58 -10.48
CA PHE A 236 -3.00 -13.04 -9.84
C PHE A 236 -2.78 -13.66 -8.45
N LEU A 237 -3.78 -13.61 -7.57
CA LEU A 237 -3.67 -14.13 -6.21
C LEU A 237 -3.46 -15.65 -6.19
N THR A 238 -4.02 -16.39 -7.14
CA THR A 238 -3.77 -17.84 -7.27
C THR A 238 -2.29 -18.11 -7.54
N SER A 239 -1.69 -17.36 -8.43
CA SER A 239 -0.26 -17.47 -8.72
C SER A 239 0.61 -16.97 -7.54
N PHE A 240 0.26 -15.81 -7.00
CA PHE A 240 1.01 -15.15 -5.93
C PHE A 240 1.04 -15.98 -4.64
N LEU A 241 -0.09 -16.53 -4.23
CA LEU A 241 -0.24 -17.29 -2.98
C LEU A 241 0.09 -18.78 -3.14
N GLY A 242 -0.04 -19.34 -4.34
CA GLY A 242 0.02 -20.78 -4.55
C GLY A 242 -1.15 -21.53 -3.90
N ASP A 243 -1.04 -22.85 -3.85
CA ASP A 243 -2.08 -23.72 -3.28
C ASP A 243 -2.18 -23.60 -1.76
N ASP A 244 -1.04 -23.42 -1.10
CA ASP A 244 -0.94 -23.24 0.35
C ASP A 244 -0.06 -22.00 0.68
N PRO A 245 -0.69 -20.84 0.90
CA PRO A 245 0.07 -19.62 1.20
C PRO A 245 0.88 -19.70 2.47
N VAL A 246 0.46 -20.46 3.47
CA VAL A 246 1.20 -20.62 4.73
C VAL A 246 2.53 -21.36 4.50
N SER A 247 2.51 -22.40 3.65
CA SER A 247 3.72 -23.15 3.32
C SER A 247 4.61 -22.44 2.29
N LYS A 248 4.05 -21.55 1.45
CA LYS A 248 4.82 -20.82 0.45
C LYS A 248 5.74 -19.76 1.09
N PHE A 249 5.27 -19.11 2.15
CA PHE A 249 6.00 -18.02 2.78
C PHE A 249 6.82 -18.51 3.99
N PRO A 250 7.93 -17.82 4.35
CA PRO A 250 8.69 -18.16 5.56
C PRO A 250 7.79 -18.16 6.80
N PRO A 251 8.08 -18.99 7.81
CA PRO A 251 7.35 -18.99 9.08
C PRO A 251 7.24 -17.57 9.69
N GLU A 252 6.19 -17.36 10.45
CA GLU A 252 5.89 -16.07 11.09
C GLU A 252 5.81 -14.90 10.09
N THR A 253 5.34 -15.17 8.86
CA THR A 253 5.00 -14.14 7.88
C THR A 253 3.51 -13.83 7.94
N LEU A 254 3.17 -12.56 8.18
CA LEU A 254 1.82 -12.05 7.99
C LEU A 254 1.64 -11.63 6.53
N ILE A 255 0.68 -12.22 5.85
CA ILE A 255 0.24 -11.80 4.51
C ILE A 255 -1.07 -11.03 4.69
N VAL A 256 -1.09 -9.79 4.24
CA VAL A 256 -2.27 -8.93 4.23
C VAL A 256 -2.70 -8.71 2.80
N ILE A 257 -3.93 -9.13 2.47
CA ILE A 257 -4.55 -8.85 1.18
C ILE A 257 -5.68 -7.88 1.42
N THR A 258 -5.58 -6.70 0.85
CA THR A 258 -6.58 -5.64 1.04
C THR A 258 -6.76 -4.83 -0.23
N PHE A 259 -7.86 -4.09 -0.30
CA PHE A 259 -8.11 -3.11 -1.34
C PHE A 259 -7.83 -1.72 -0.79
N ASP A 260 -7.49 -0.79 -1.66
CA ASP A 260 -7.24 0.61 -1.31
C ASP A 260 -8.53 1.32 -0.91
N GLU A 261 -9.55 1.17 -1.74
CA GLU A 261 -10.86 1.80 -1.58
C GLU A 261 -11.98 0.91 -2.15
N ALA A 262 -13.21 1.27 -1.82
CA ALA A 262 -14.40 0.61 -2.35
C ALA A 262 -14.97 1.39 -3.53
N TYR A 263 -15.39 0.68 -4.57
CA TYR A 263 -16.11 1.22 -5.71
C TYR A 263 -17.41 0.43 -5.96
N PRO A 264 -18.53 1.05 -6.38
CA PRO A 264 -18.73 2.48 -6.67
C PRO A 264 -18.93 3.34 -5.41
N TYR A 265 -18.34 4.50 -5.44
CA TYR A 265 -18.53 5.57 -4.46
C TYR A 265 -19.84 6.33 -4.78
N PRO A 266 -20.63 6.87 -3.80
CA PRO A 266 -20.32 7.05 -2.39
C PRO A 266 -20.98 6.05 -1.43
N PHE A 267 -21.38 4.87 -1.87
CA PHE A 267 -22.36 4.05 -1.12
C PHE A 267 -21.79 3.21 0.01
N ASP A 268 -20.53 2.77 -0.09
CA ASP A 268 -19.87 1.97 0.95
C ASP A 268 -18.36 2.22 0.90
N TYR A 269 -17.71 2.35 2.06
CA TYR A 269 -16.25 2.35 2.20
C TYR A 269 -15.70 0.96 2.53
N GLY A 270 -16.57 -0.04 2.64
CA GLY A 270 -16.22 -1.40 3.03
C GLY A 270 -15.40 -2.12 1.99
N ILE A 271 -14.16 -2.47 2.34
CA ILE A 271 -13.21 -3.20 1.53
C ILE A 271 -13.02 -4.64 2.02
N TYR A 272 -12.53 -5.49 1.13
CA TYR A 272 -12.06 -6.82 1.49
C TYR A 272 -10.69 -6.69 2.18
N ALA A 273 -10.54 -7.29 3.35
CA ALA A 273 -9.25 -7.39 4.04
C ALA A 273 -9.11 -8.77 4.66
N LEU A 274 -8.04 -9.48 4.30
CA LEU A 274 -7.74 -10.83 4.72
C LEU A 274 -6.31 -10.90 5.25
N LEU A 275 -6.16 -11.56 6.39
CA LEU A 275 -4.89 -11.80 7.06
C LEU A 275 -4.58 -13.30 7.02
N ILE A 276 -3.43 -13.69 6.48
CA ILE A 276 -2.98 -15.08 6.41
C ILE A 276 -1.63 -15.20 7.11
N GLY A 277 -1.42 -16.23 7.91
CA GLY A 277 -0.17 -16.53 8.58
C GLY A 277 -0.30 -17.82 9.41
N ASP A 278 0.81 -18.50 9.64
CA ASP A 278 0.87 -19.77 10.37
C ASP A 278 0.48 -19.65 11.86
N PHE A 279 0.49 -18.45 12.40
CA PHE A 279 0.10 -18.11 13.78
C PHE A 279 -1.37 -17.66 13.88
N LEU A 280 -2.12 -17.62 12.78
CA LEU A 280 -3.51 -17.21 12.74
C LEU A 280 -4.45 -18.43 12.61
N GLU A 281 -5.62 -18.35 13.25
CA GLU A 281 -6.65 -19.38 13.13
C GLU A 281 -7.45 -19.19 11.83
N PRO A 282 -7.34 -20.11 10.84
CA PRO A 282 -8.06 -19.99 9.58
C PRO A 282 -9.58 -19.98 9.76
N GLY A 283 -10.28 -19.23 8.92
CA GLY A 283 -11.73 -19.12 8.96
C GLY A 283 -12.28 -18.21 10.06
N THR A 284 -11.39 -17.55 10.82
CA THR A 284 -11.80 -16.58 11.82
C THR A 284 -12.39 -15.33 11.17
N ILE A 285 -13.44 -14.80 11.77
CA ILE A 285 -14.08 -13.54 11.37
C ILE A 285 -13.84 -12.48 12.45
N ASN A 286 -13.34 -11.33 12.03
CA ASN A 286 -13.20 -10.17 12.90
C ASN A 286 -14.12 -9.03 12.44
N THR A 287 -14.94 -8.51 13.34
CA THR A 287 -15.94 -7.46 13.08
C THR A 287 -15.50 -6.08 13.53
N ALA A 288 -14.29 -5.95 14.07
CA ALA A 288 -13.78 -4.67 14.54
C ALA A 288 -13.65 -3.67 13.39
N PRO A 289 -14.04 -2.41 13.59
CA PRO A 289 -13.80 -1.36 12.61
C PRO A 289 -12.30 -1.10 12.48
N VAL A 290 -11.78 -1.24 11.27
CA VAL A 290 -10.36 -1.04 10.93
C VAL A 290 -10.24 -0.37 9.56
N ASN A 291 -9.09 0.24 9.30
CA ASN A 291 -8.76 0.87 8.02
C ASN A 291 -7.23 0.83 7.78
N HIS A 292 -6.72 1.57 6.80
CA HIS A 292 -5.29 1.59 6.48
C HIS A 292 -4.43 2.13 7.63
N TYR A 293 -4.92 3.06 8.43
CA TYR A 293 -4.24 3.50 9.66
C TYR A 293 -4.14 2.39 10.69
N SER A 294 -5.16 1.51 10.75
CA SER A 294 -5.15 0.33 11.62
C SER A 294 -4.10 -0.69 11.20
N LEU A 295 -3.90 -0.87 9.88
CA LEU A 295 -2.85 -1.72 9.34
C LEU A 295 -1.47 -1.19 9.74
N LEU A 296 -1.22 0.11 9.49
CA LEU A 296 0.02 0.77 9.89
C LEU A 296 0.27 0.62 11.40
N ARG A 297 -0.73 0.92 12.23
CA ARG A 297 -0.65 0.77 13.68
C ARG A 297 -0.29 -0.65 14.11
N SER A 298 -0.85 -1.65 13.44
CA SER A 298 -0.57 -3.06 13.72
C SER A 298 0.91 -3.40 13.46
N ILE A 299 1.47 -2.88 12.40
CA ILE A 299 2.89 -3.09 12.06
C ILE A 299 3.79 -2.36 13.07
N GLU A 300 3.44 -1.12 13.43
CA GLU A 300 4.14 -0.33 14.44
C GLU A 300 4.18 -1.05 15.80
N GLU A 301 3.05 -1.57 16.26
CA GLU A 301 2.97 -2.29 17.53
C GLU A 301 3.75 -3.60 17.51
N ASN A 302 3.64 -4.38 16.42
CA ASN A 302 4.35 -5.64 16.29
C ASN A 302 5.87 -5.48 16.38
N PHE A 303 6.40 -4.47 15.71
CA PHE A 303 7.85 -4.22 15.69
C PHE A 303 8.32 -3.25 16.77
N GLY A 304 7.45 -2.75 17.62
CA GLY A 304 7.80 -1.80 18.68
C GLY A 304 8.37 -0.49 18.15
N LEU A 305 7.79 0.02 17.07
CA LEU A 305 8.29 1.22 16.36
C LEU A 305 7.88 2.53 17.04
N GLY A 306 6.91 2.52 17.92
CA GLY A 306 6.19 3.70 18.38
C GLY A 306 5.05 4.06 17.44
N SER A 307 4.90 5.32 17.08
CA SER A 307 3.94 5.78 16.06
C SER A 307 4.45 7.01 15.33
N LEU A 308 3.84 7.30 14.18
CA LEU A 308 4.10 8.55 13.44
C LEU A 308 3.41 9.77 14.07
N ASN A 309 2.61 9.55 15.13
CA ASN A 309 1.82 10.57 15.84
C ASN A 309 0.79 11.28 14.95
N ARG A 310 0.20 10.56 14.01
CA ARG A 310 -0.89 11.00 13.14
C ARG A 310 -2.14 10.15 13.42
N HIS A 311 -2.93 9.82 12.40
CA HIS A 311 -4.12 8.96 12.59
C HIS A 311 -3.76 7.54 13.04
N ASP A 312 -2.55 7.06 12.75
CA ASP A 312 -1.99 5.81 13.27
C ASP A 312 -1.99 5.75 14.80
N ALA A 313 -1.64 6.84 15.48
CA ALA A 313 -1.54 6.88 16.93
C ALA A 313 -2.85 6.57 17.66
N MET A 314 -3.99 6.90 17.05
CA MET A 314 -5.33 6.67 17.58
C MET A 314 -6.06 5.51 16.88
N ALA A 315 -5.47 4.94 15.85
CA ALA A 315 -6.06 3.83 15.13
C ALA A 315 -6.09 2.58 16.00
N ARG A 316 -7.18 1.84 15.87
CA ARG A 316 -7.28 0.53 16.50
C ARG A 316 -6.42 -0.48 15.73
N PRO A 317 -5.43 -1.11 16.35
CA PRO A 317 -4.66 -2.15 15.70
C PRO A 317 -5.52 -3.38 15.40
N TYR A 318 -5.04 -4.25 14.54
CA TYR A 318 -5.65 -5.54 14.31
C TYR A 318 -5.61 -6.38 15.59
N TRP A 319 -6.68 -7.07 15.88
CA TRP A 319 -6.92 -7.73 17.17
C TRP A 319 -5.90 -8.80 17.55
N PHE A 320 -5.24 -9.42 16.57
CA PHE A 320 -4.26 -10.47 16.86
C PHE A 320 -2.99 -9.98 17.57
N LEU A 321 -2.83 -8.66 17.68
CA LEU A 321 -1.74 -8.04 18.45
C LEU A 321 -2.07 -7.85 19.92
N ARG A 322 -3.22 -8.29 20.41
CA ARG A 322 -3.60 -8.07 21.78
C ARG A 322 -3.46 -9.31 22.64
N ASP A 323 -3.31 -9.02 23.90
CA ASP A 323 -3.32 -9.86 25.11
C ASP A 323 -2.22 -10.88 25.22
#